data_321a1005dbd76756d53a50497593f880
#
_entry.id   321a1005dbd76756d53a50497593f880
#
_cell.length_a   1.000
_cell.length_b   1.000
_cell.length_c   1.000
_cell.angle_alpha   90.00
_cell.angle_beta   90.00
_cell.angle_gamma   90.00
#
_symmetry.space_group_name_H-M   'P 1'
#
loop_
_entity.id
_entity.type
_entity.pdbx_description
1 polymer ?
#
loop_
_entity_poly.entity_id
_entity_poly.type
_entity_poly.pdbx_seq_one_letter_code
_entity_poly.pdbx_strand_id
1 'polypeptide(L)'
;MRIITYNVNGIRSAVKKGFTEWLKTDPADIICLQEIKANKEDVPMAEINEAGYEVYSFSAQKKGYSGVAVLTRIKPDSVMYGNGIMQSDAEGRVIRADFGDITLINAYFPSGTSGDDRQTYKYQWLEEFFAYLDDLRLTRPKLIICGDYNICHKAIDIHDPVRNKNYTGFLPEERAWMDKLFEHGFVDSFREFNKDPHQYTWWSAWGTARANNKGWRIDYANVSEPLRSSLRHAEIMPHIRHSDHCPVLLEVEV
;
A
#
# COMPACT_ATOMS: atom_id res chain seq x y z
N MET A 1 7.24 16.49 -1.60
CA MET A 1 7.32 15.22 -0.80
C MET A 1 7.31 14.06 -1.74
N ARG A 2 8.29 13.15 -1.62
CA ARG A 2 8.43 11.95 -2.44
C ARG A 2 8.12 10.71 -1.60
N ILE A 3 7.10 9.95 -1.97
CA ILE A 3 6.53 8.84 -1.18
C ILE A 3 6.57 7.57 -2.02
N ILE A 4 7.00 6.47 -1.41
CA ILE A 4 6.97 5.15 -2.03
C ILE A 4 6.07 4.23 -1.21
N THR A 5 5.21 3.46 -1.85
CA THR A 5 4.52 2.31 -1.24
C THR A 5 5.05 1.02 -1.81
N TYR A 6 5.28 0.01 -0.96
CA TYR A 6 5.88 -1.25 -1.36
C TYR A 6 5.49 -2.42 -0.44
N ASN A 7 4.72 -3.37 -0.95
CA ASN A 7 4.55 -4.66 -0.29
C ASN A 7 5.84 -5.47 -0.45
N VAL A 8 6.54 -5.71 0.65
CA VAL A 8 7.85 -6.39 0.66
C VAL A 8 7.77 -7.91 0.84
N ASN A 9 6.56 -8.44 1.06
CA ASN A 9 6.32 -9.88 1.27
C ASN A 9 7.34 -10.53 2.23
N GLY A 10 7.55 -9.87 3.37
CA GLY A 10 8.52 -10.20 4.39
C GLY A 10 9.80 -9.39 4.33
N ILE A 11 9.96 -8.46 5.28
CA ILE A 11 11.10 -7.52 5.34
C ILE A 11 12.45 -8.25 5.38
N ARG A 12 12.57 -9.34 6.13
CA ARG A 12 13.81 -10.14 6.22
C ARG A 12 14.19 -10.76 4.86
N SER A 13 13.20 -11.18 4.06
CA SER A 13 13.42 -11.69 2.71
C SER A 13 13.85 -10.58 1.76
N ALA A 14 13.21 -9.41 1.85
CA ALA A 14 13.54 -8.25 1.03
C ALA A 14 14.97 -7.75 1.29
N VAL A 15 15.39 -7.69 2.56
CA VAL A 15 16.77 -7.32 2.96
C VAL A 15 17.80 -8.26 2.33
N LYS A 16 17.57 -9.58 2.37
CA LYS A 16 18.46 -10.56 1.70
C LYS A 16 18.57 -10.37 0.19
N LYS A 17 17.62 -9.66 -0.42
CA LYS A 17 17.60 -9.34 -1.85
C LYS A 17 18.09 -7.91 -2.15
N GLY A 18 18.71 -7.22 -1.17
CA GLY A 18 19.30 -5.91 -1.35
C GLY A 18 18.38 -4.71 -1.07
N PHE A 19 17.30 -4.91 -0.30
CA PHE A 19 16.37 -3.83 0.03
C PHE A 19 17.05 -2.66 0.76
N THR A 20 17.91 -2.94 1.75
CA THR A 20 18.64 -1.90 2.50
C THR A 20 19.65 -1.15 1.64
N GLU A 21 20.28 -1.83 0.67
CA GLU A 21 21.17 -1.17 -0.29
C GLU A 21 20.37 -0.26 -1.24
N TRP A 22 19.19 -0.72 -1.67
CA TRP A 22 18.30 0.11 -2.48
C TRP A 22 17.81 1.35 -1.71
N LEU A 23 17.53 1.27 -0.40
CA LEU A 23 17.19 2.44 0.41
C LEU A 23 18.25 3.53 0.37
N LYS A 24 19.53 3.16 0.24
CA LYS A 24 20.64 4.11 0.15
C LYS A 24 20.74 4.79 -1.22
N THR A 25 20.20 4.17 -2.27
CA THR A 25 20.24 4.68 -3.65
C THR A 25 18.98 5.45 -4.06
N ASP A 26 17.86 5.23 -3.41
CA ASP A 26 16.60 5.92 -3.69
C ASP A 26 16.25 6.91 -2.57
N PRO A 27 16.35 8.23 -2.82
CA PRO A 27 16.16 9.26 -1.80
C PRO A 27 14.70 9.65 -1.59
N ALA A 28 13.76 8.70 -1.47
CA ALA A 28 12.38 9.01 -1.09
C ALA A 28 12.32 9.60 0.32
N ASP A 29 11.41 10.55 0.54
CA ASP A 29 11.18 11.14 1.87
C ASP A 29 10.53 10.13 2.81
N ILE A 30 9.55 9.37 2.29
CA ILE A 30 8.75 8.42 3.06
C ILE A 30 8.58 7.12 2.27
N ILE A 31 8.69 5.97 2.94
CA ILE A 31 8.45 4.64 2.36
C ILE A 31 7.45 3.89 3.23
N CYS A 32 6.31 3.56 2.64
CA CYS A 32 5.24 2.77 3.25
C CYS A 32 5.42 1.30 2.89
N LEU A 33 5.67 0.45 3.87
CA LEU A 33 5.84 -0.98 3.68
C LEU A 33 4.61 -1.75 4.13
N GLN A 34 4.21 -2.75 3.36
CA GLN A 34 3.16 -3.68 3.71
C GLN A 34 3.75 -5.10 3.76
N GLU A 35 3.05 -5.95 4.50
CA GLU A 35 3.43 -7.36 4.65
C GLU A 35 4.86 -7.56 5.15
N ILE A 36 5.23 -6.80 6.20
CA ILE A 36 6.58 -6.91 6.78
C ILE A 36 6.87 -8.28 7.38
N LYS A 37 5.83 -9.02 7.84
CA LYS A 37 5.92 -10.39 8.40
C LYS A 37 7.01 -10.52 9.49
N ALA A 38 7.16 -9.49 10.29
CA ALA A 38 8.19 -9.38 11.31
C ALA A 38 7.61 -8.77 12.58
N ASN A 39 8.07 -9.20 13.74
CA ASN A 39 7.86 -8.48 14.98
C ASN A 39 8.80 -7.24 15.00
N LYS A 40 8.56 -6.34 15.95
CA LYS A 40 9.34 -5.10 16.06
C LYS A 40 10.85 -5.38 16.19
N GLU A 41 11.22 -6.39 16.97
CA GLU A 41 12.60 -6.83 17.19
C GLU A 41 13.26 -7.50 15.96
N ASP A 42 12.45 -8.00 15.02
CA ASP A 42 12.92 -8.66 13.80
C ASP A 42 13.06 -7.69 12.59
N VAL A 43 12.61 -6.44 12.74
CA VAL A 43 12.80 -5.40 11.72
C VAL A 43 14.26 -4.95 11.76
N PRO A 44 14.98 -4.89 10.62
CA PRO A 44 16.39 -4.51 10.56
C PRO A 44 16.57 -2.99 10.72
N MET A 45 16.24 -2.50 11.92
CA MET A 45 16.19 -1.04 12.19
C MET A 45 17.57 -0.40 12.06
N ALA A 46 18.65 -1.09 12.44
CA ALA A 46 20.01 -0.53 12.36
C ALA A 46 20.37 -0.21 10.91
N GLU A 47 20.19 -1.16 9.99
CA GLU A 47 20.50 -0.99 8.57
C GLU A 47 19.60 0.06 7.90
N ILE A 48 18.33 0.14 8.32
CA ILE A 48 17.39 1.15 7.81
C ILE A 48 17.76 2.55 8.33
N ASN A 49 18.15 2.65 9.60
CA ASN A 49 18.61 3.91 10.19
C ASN A 49 19.93 4.39 9.53
N GLU A 50 20.84 3.48 9.21
CA GLU A 50 22.06 3.80 8.43
C GLU A 50 21.74 4.38 7.05
N ALA A 51 20.61 3.98 6.44
CA ALA A 51 20.13 4.56 5.20
C ALA A 51 19.41 5.93 5.39
N GLY A 52 19.36 6.42 6.63
CA GLY A 52 18.82 7.76 6.98
C GLY A 52 17.34 7.79 7.28
N TYR A 53 16.69 6.66 7.58
CA TYR A 53 15.26 6.60 7.89
C TYR A 53 15.00 6.27 9.36
N GLU A 54 14.04 6.96 9.96
CA GLU A 54 13.35 6.50 11.17
C GLU A 54 12.30 5.45 10.80
N VAL A 55 12.05 4.48 11.70
CA VAL A 55 11.15 3.35 11.45
C VAL A 55 10.00 3.34 12.45
N TYR A 56 8.78 3.34 11.93
CA TYR A 56 7.54 3.13 12.67
C TYR A 56 6.89 1.85 12.16
N SER A 57 6.91 0.78 12.97
CA SER A 57 6.37 -0.53 12.56
C SER A 57 5.22 -0.97 13.45
N PHE A 58 4.20 -1.57 12.84
CA PHE A 58 3.05 -2.16 13.52
C PHE A 58 2.89 -3.60 13.07
N SER A 59 3.24 -4.53 13.95
CA SER A 59 3.25 -5.96 13.69
C SER A 59 1.91 -6.59 14.03
N ALA A 60 1.53 -7.65 13.32
CA ALA A 60 0.39 -8.47 13.72
C ALA A 60 0.71 -9.23 15.03
N GLN A 61 -0.34 -9.54 15.80
CA GLN A 61 -0.21 -10.43 16.97
C GLN A 61 0.25 -11.84 16.57
N LYS A 62 -0.19 -12.31 15.40
CA LYS A 62 0.27 -13.57 14.82
C LYS A 62 1.65 -13.39 14.21
N LYS A 63 2.65 -14.12 14.73
CA LYS A 63 4.03 -14.07 14.24
C LYS A 63 4.15 -14.43 12.76
N GLY A 64 4.97 -13.68 12.03
CA GLY A 64 5.25 -13.94 10.61
C GLY A 64 4.08 -13.69 9.67
N TYR A 65 3.11 -12.90 10.09
CA TYR A 65 1.89 -12.59 9.33
C TYR A 65 1.71 -11.07 9.23
N SER A 66 1.19 -10.58 8.08
CA SER A 66 0.78 -9.17 7.89
C SER A 66 1.82 -8.15 8.37
N GLY A 67 1.37 -7.08 9.02
CA GLY A 67 2.21 -6.01 9.55
C GLY A 67 2.58 -4.96 8.51
N VAL A 68 2.63 -3.70 8.96
CA VAL A 68 3.01 -2.54 8.13
C VAL A 68 4.11 -1.75 8.79
N ALA A 69 4.87 -0.98 8.01
CA ALA A 69 5.86 -0.04 8.54
C ALA A 69 5.90 1.25 7.71
N VAL A 70 6.21 2.36 8.35
CA VAL A 70 6.54 3.63 7.71
C VAL A 70 8.00 3.93 8.01
N LEU A 71 8.80 4.07 6.97
CA LEU A 71 10.18 4.56 7.02
C LEU A 71 10.15 6.01 6.57
N THR A 72 10.74 6.92 7.34
CA THR A 72 10.69 8.33 7.00
C THR A 72 11.99 9.08 7.35
N ARG A 73 12.37 10.02 6.49
CA ARG A 73 13.44 11.01 6.73
C ARG A 73 12.89 12.32 7.32
N ILE A 74 11.58 12.51 7.21
CA ILE A 74 10.86 13.65 7.77
C ILE A 74 10.22 13.19 9.07
N LYS A 75 10.51 13.88 10.17
CA LYS A 75 9.89 13.53 11.47
C LYS A 75 8.38 13.83 11.42
N PRO A 76 7.50 12.84 11.66
CA PRO A 76 6.08 13.09 11.76
C PRO A 76 5.72 13.83 13.05
N ASP A 77 4.68 14.65 13.00
CA ASP A 77 4.13 15.33 14.19
C ASP A 77 3.45 14.33 15.13
N SER A 78 2.79 13.32 14.54
CA SER A 78 2.18 12.24 15.29
C SER A 78 2.18 10.92 14.49
N VAL A 79 2.20 9.80 15.20
CA VAL A 79 2.04 8.47 14.62
C VAL A 79 0.99 7.70 15.41
N MET A 80 0.01 7.13 14.72
CA MET A 80 -1.03 6.29 15.29
C MET A 80 -0.94 4.88 14.70
N TYR A 81 -0.95 3.88 15.56
CA TYR A 81 -0.89 2.47 15.21
C TYR A 81 -2.30 1.88 15.28
N GLY A 82 -2.77 1.35 14.15
CA GLY A 82 -4.12 0.86 13.99
C GLY A 82 -5.11 1.95 13.56
N ASN A 83 -6.34 1.53 13.36
CA ASN A 83 -7.48 2.39 13.02
C ASN A 83 -8.66 2.24 14.00
N GLY A 84 -8.42 1.62 15.16
CA GLY A 84 -9.42 1.39 16.20
C GLY A 84 -10.35 0.20 15.95
N ILE A 85 -10.11 -0.56 14.89
CA ILE A 85 -10.88 -1.76 14.52
C ILE A 85 -10.12 -2.98 15.04
N MET A 86 -10.67 -3.65 16.05
CA MET A 86 -9.97 -4.67 16.84
C MET A 86 -9.28 -5.74 15.99
N GLN A 87 -9.95 -6.30 14.98
CA GLN A 87 -9.35 -7.34 14.14
C GLN A 87 -8.29 -6.76 13.18
N SER A 88 -8.53 -5.58 12.63
CA SER A 88 -7.54 -4.84 11.81
C SER A 88 -6.26 -4.58 12.60
N ASP A 89 -6.42 -4.10 13.83
CA ASP A 89 -5.31 -3.78 14.73
C ASP A 89 -4.56 -5.03 15.20
N ALA A 90 -5.29 -6.13 15.47
CA ALA A 90 -4.66 -7.43 15.78
C ALA A 90 -3.84 -8.00 14.61
N GLU A 91 -4.17 -7.63 13.39
CA GLU A 91 -3.41 -8.02 12.18
C GLU A 91 -2.36 -6.97 11.76
N GLY A 92 -2.22 -5.85 12.49
CA GLY A 92 -1.19 -4.82 12.23
C GLY A 92 -1.31 -4.20 10.84
N ARG A 93 -2.55 -3.78 10.44
CA ARG A 93 -2.85 -3.43 9.05
C ARG A 93 -2.72 -1.97 8.69
N VAL A 94 -2.75 -1.06 9.67
CA VAL A 94 -2.81 0.38 9.41
C VAL A 94 -1.83 1.13 10.31
N ILE A 95 -1.05 2.04 9.72
CA ILE A 95 -0.32 3.11 10.42
C ILE A 95 -0.76 4.42 9.80
N ARG A 96 -1.10 5.39 10.65
CA ARG A 96 -1.29 6.79 10.28
C ARG A 96 -0.09 7.60 10.77
N ALA A 97 0.44 8.48 9.92
CA ALA A 97 1.47 9.45 10.29
C ALA A 97 1.06 10.84 9.78
N ASP A 98 1.10 11.84 10.65
CA ASP A 98 0.72 13.23 10.32
C ASP A 98 1.99 14.06 10.11
N PHE A 99 2.00 14.86 9.03
CA PHE A 99 3.08 15.78 8.64
C PHE A 99 2.46 17.14 8.33
N GLY A 100 2.44 18.05 9.30
CA GLY A 100 1.72 19.32 9.17
C GLY A 100 0.23 19.09 8.95
N ASP A 101 -0.30 19.58 7.84
CA ASP A 101 -1.71 19.42 7.45
C ASP A 101 -1.97 18.17 6.58
N ILE A 102 -0.91 17.43 6.22
CA ILE A 102 -1.03 16.17 5.48
C ILE A 102 -1.08 14.99 6.43
N THR A 103 -1.98 14.06 6.16
CA THR A 103 -2.06 12.78 6.83
C THR A 103 -1.76 11.66 5.86
N LEU A 104 -0.71 10.90 6.16
CA LEU A 104 -0.34 9.68 5.46
C LEU A 104 -0.94 8.47 6.17
N ILE A 105 -1.60 7.61 5.41
CA ILE A 105 -2.13 6.32 5.88
C ILE A 105 -1.43 5.24 5.10
N ASN A 106 -0.71 4.37 5.79
CA ASN A 106 -0.15 3.14 5.23
C ASN A 106 -1.06 1.98 5.61
N ALA A 107 -1.67 1.31 4.63
CA ALA A 107 -2.64 0.26 4.86
C ALA A 107 -2.33 -1.03 4.07
N TYR A 108 -2.48 -2.17 4.72
CA TYR A 108 -2.44 -3.50 4.09
C TYR A 108 -3.83 -4.13 4.14
N PHE A 109 -4.54 -4.11 3.02
CA PHE A 109 -5.91 -4.60 2.92
C PHE A 109 -5.94 -6.13 2.99
N PRO A 110 -6.96 -6.72 3.61
CA PRO A 110 -7.10 -8.17 3.63
C PRO A 110 -7.15 -8.78 2.24
N SER A 111 -6.48 -9.93 2.06
CA SER A 111 -6.68 -10.78 0.89
C SER A 111 -7.80 -11.77 1.14
N GLY A 112 -8.64 -12.04 0.14
CA GLY A 112 -9.68 -13.06 0.17
C GLY A 112 -9.23 -14.45 -0.29
N THR A 113 -7.95 -14.63 -0.66
CA THR A 113 -7.46 -15.86 -1.29
C THR A 113 -7.50 -17.12 -0.39
N SER A 114 -7.66 -16.96 0.92
CA SER A 114 -7.67 -18.07 1.88
C SER A 114 -9.07 -18.63 2.18
N GLY A 115 -10.06 -18.36 1.33
CA GLY A 115 -11.42 -18.90 1.44
C GLY A 115 -12.48 -17.87 1.83
N ASP A 116 -13.73 -18.34 1.89
CA ASP A 116 -14.93 -17.49 2.02
C ASP A 116 -14.93 -16.64 3.30
N ASP A 117 -14.47 -17.19 4.42
CA ASP A 117 -14.37 -16.44 5.68
C ASP A 117 -13.43 -15.22 5.54
N ARG A 118 -12.32 -15.39 4.81
CA ARG A 118 -11.39 -14.26 4.56
C ARG A 118 -11.97 -13.25 3.57
N GLN A 119 -12.74 -13.71 2.60
CA GLN A 119 -13.44 -12.81 1.68
C GLN A 119 -14.52 -12.01 2.40
N THR A 120 -15.29 -12.66 3.29
CA THR A 120 -16.29 -12.00 4.13
C THR A 120 -15.65 -10.94 5.04
N TYR A 121 -14.55 -11.31 5.70
CA TYR A 121 -13.78 -10.36 6.50
C TYR A 121 -13.25 -9.19 5.67
N LYS A 122 -12.78 -9.43 4.44
CA LYS A 122 -12.33 -8.37 3.55
C LYS A 122 -13.44 -7.37 3.25
N TYR A 123 -14.65 -7.83 2.95
CA TYR A 123 -15.79 -6.91 2.71
C TYR A 123 -16.13 -6.09 3.95
N GLN A 124 -16.19 -6.71 5.12
CA GLN A 124 -16.42 -5.99 6.37
C GLN A 124 -15.31 -4.94 6.59
N TRP A 125 -14.04 -5.32 6.44
CA TRP A 125 -12.91 -4.44 6.63
C TRP A 125 -12.94 -3.23 5.67
N LEU A 126 -13.35 -3.45 4.41
CA LEU A 126 -13.47 -2.39 3.40
C LEU A 126 -14.49 -1.32 3.84
N GLU A 127 -15.66 -1.72 4.34
CA GLU A 127 -16.69 -0.79 4.82
C GLU A 127 -16.23 -0.06 6.10
N GLU A 128 -15.62 -0.76 7.04
CA GLU A 128 -15.08 -0.18 8.26
C GLU A 128 -13.94 0.80 7.98
N PHE A 129 -13.06 0.47 7.02
CA PHE A 129 -11.97 1.35 6.61
C PHE A 129 -12.49 2.58 5.88
N PHE A 130 -13.53 2.42 5.06
CA PHE A 130 -14.18 3.56 4.40
C PHE A 130 -14.77 4.52 5.43
N ALA A 131 -15.49 4.02 6.44
CA ALA A 131 -16.04 4.84 7.52
C ALA A 131 -14.93 5.57 8.30
N TYR A 132 -13.82 4.87 8.60
CA TYR A 132 -12.63 5.48 9.22
C TYR A 132 -12.07 6.65 8.39
N LEU A 133 -11.99 6.51 7.06
CA LEU A 133 -11.53 7.57 6.18
C LEU A 133 -12.51 8.75 6.15
N ASP A 134 -13.81 8.49 6.14
CA ASP A 134 -14.84 9.52 6.15
C ASP A 134 -14.80 10.36 7.42
N ASP A 135 -14.69 9.73 8.59
CA ASP A 135 -14.55 10.41 9.86
C ASP A 135 -13.25 11.24 9.92
N LEU A 136 -12.15 10.65 9.44
CA LEU A 136 -10.85 11.31 9.46
C LEU A 136 -10.84 12.59 8.59
N ARG A 137 -11.48 12.57 7.42
CA ARG A 137 -11.55 13.72 6.50
C ARG A 137 -12.24 14.95 7.11
N LEU A 138 -13.09 14.77 8.11
CA LEU A 138 -13.76 15.90 8.76
C LEU A 138 -12.78 16.84 9.48
N THR A 139 -11.66 16.30 9.93
CA THR A 139 -10.63 17.07 10.65
C THR A 139 -9.30 17.14 9.91
N ARG A 140 -9.04 16.17 9.04
CA ARG A 140 -7.80 16.03 8.26
C ARG A 140 -8.12 15.81 6.78
N PRO A 141 -8.46 16.88 6.02
CA PRO A 141 -8.96 16.73 4.66
C PRO A 141 -7.89 16.32 3.63
N LYS A 142 -6.61 16.54 3.91
CA LYS A 142 -5.49 16.23 3.03
C LYS A 142 -4.91 14.85 3.35
N LEU A 143 -5.47 13.80 2.74
CA LEU A 143 -5.08 12.41 2.97
C LEU A 143 -4.26 11.86 1.80
N ILE A 144 -3.24 11.08 2.13
CA ILE A 144 -2.51 10.20 1.21
C ILE A 144 -2.66 8.78 1.73
N ILE A 145 -3.24 7.89 0.92
CA ILE A 145 -3.45 6.49 1.30
C ILE A 145 -2.55 5.61 0.44
N CYS A 146 -1.48 5.13 1.06
CA CYS A 146 -0.54 4.19 0.49
C CYS A 146 -0.87 2.76 0.91
N GLY A 147 -0.72 1.80 0.01
CA GLY A 147 -0.84 0.41 0.43
C GLY A 147 -1.06 -0.60 -0.68
N ASP A 148 -1.02 -1.85 -0.24
CA ASP A 148 -1.52 -2.97 -1.01
C ASP A 148 -3.02 -3.14 -0.70
N TYR A 149 -3.86 -2.81 -1.67
CA TYR A 149 -5.32 -2.87 -1.53
C TYR A 149 -5.87 -4.29 -1.79
N ASN A 150 -5.02 -5.17 -2.35
CA ASN A 150 -5.47 -6.49 -2.81
C ASN A 150 -6.68 -6.43 -3.76
N ILE A 151 -6.84 -5.32 -4.50
CA ILE A 151 -7.94 -5.07 -5.45
C ILE A 151 -7.37 -4.43 -6.73
N CYS A 152 -7.71 -5.01 -7.89
CA CYS A 152 -7.61 -4.33 -9.18
C CYS A 152 -8.91 -3.55 -9.42
N HIS A 153 -8.81 -2.27 -9.75
CA HIS A 153 -10.00 -1.43 -9.93
C HIS A 153 -10.72 -1.71 -11.26
N LYS A 154 -10.03 -1.54 -12.37
CA LYS A 154 -10.60 -1.64 -13.72
C LYS A 154 -9.97 -2.78 -14.54
N ALA A 155 -10.60 -3.12 -15.66
CA ALA A 155 -10.06 -4.14 -16.57
C ALA A 155 -8.66 -3.83 -17.09
N ILE A 156 -8.27 -2.57 -17.18
CA ILE A 156 -6.93 -2.12 -17.55
C ILE A 156 -5.85 -2.46 -16.49
N ASP A 157 -6.27 -2.74 -15.25
CA ASP A 157 -5.40 -2.95 -14.09
C ASP A 157 -5.06 -4.42 -13.86
N ILE A 158 -5.56 -5.33 -14.70
CA ILE A 158 -5.38 -6.78 -14.51
C ILE A 158 -5.10 -7.47 -15.85
N HIS A 159 -4.18 -8.43 -15.81
CA HIS A 159 -4.01 -9.35 -16.93
C HIS A 159 -5.21 -10.30 -17.03
N ASP A 160 -5.77 -10.45 -18.24
CA ASP A 160 -6.92 -11.32 -18.54
C ASP A 160 -8.15 -11.07 -17.63
N PRO A 161 -8.80 -9.89 -17.76
CA PRO A 161 -9.94 -9.52 -16.91
C PRO A 161 -11.15 -10.43 -17.10
N VAL A 162 -11.30 -11.07 -18.26
CA VAL A 162 -12.41 -11.99 -18.55
C VAL A 162 -12.29 -13.27 -17.74
N ARG A 163 -11.10 -13.86 -17.70
CA ARG A 163 -10.83 -15.07 -16.93
C ARG A 163 -10.89 -14.82 -15.42
N ASN A 164 -10.43 -13.66 -14.99
CA ASN A 164 -10.30 -13.33 -13.56
C ASN A 164 -11.53 -12.62 -12.96
N LYS A 165 -12.62 -12.41 -13.71
CA LYS A 165 -13.80 -11.63 -13.29
C LYS A 165 -14.46 -12.08 -11.98
N ASN A 166 -14.28 -13.36 -11.61
CA ASN A 166 -14.82 -13.95 -10.38
C ASN A 166 -13.71 -14.33 -9.39
N TYR A 167 -12.53 -13.74 -9.51
CA TYR A 167 -11.41 -14.02 -8.63
C TYR A 167 -11.29 -12.92 -7.56
N THR A 168 -11.01 -13.31 -6.31
CA THR A 168 -10.74 -12.33 -5.24
C THR A 168 -9.62 -11.39 -5.65
N GLY A 169 -9.80 -10.10 -5.39
CA GLY A 169 -8.95 -9.02 -5.92
C GLY A 169 -9.49 -8.42 -7.22
N PHE A 170 -10.50 -9.04 -7.86
CA PHE A 170 -11.19 -8.46 -9.02
C PHE A 170 -12.70 -8.75 -9.05
N LEU A 171 -13.28 -9.10 -7.90
CA LEU A 171 -14.72 -9.31 -7.75
C LEU A 171 -15.50 -8.02 -8.01
N PRO A 172 -16.75 -8.11 -8.52
CA PRO A 172 -17.58 -6.93 -8.76
C PRO A 172 -17.73 -6.02 -7.53
N GLU A 173 -17.91 -6.61 -6.35
CA GLU A 173 -18.08 -5.91 -5.08
C GLU A 173 -16.81 -5.16 -4.66
N GLU A 174 -15.64 -5.77 -4.86
CA GLU A 174 -14.34 -5.13 -4.59
C GLU A 174 -14.11 -3.92 -5.51
N ARG A 175 -14.43 -4.06 -6.79
CA ARG A 175 -14.31 -2.98 -7.77
C ARG A 175 -15.32 -1.86 -7.49
N ALA A 176 -16.55 -2.22 -7.10
CA ALA A 176 -17.58 -1.25 -6.70
C ALA A 176 -17.14 -0.45 -5.47
N TRP A 177 -16.43 -1.07 -4.52
CA TRP A 177 -15.84 -0.36 -3.39
C TRP A 177 -14.78 0.66 -3.84
N MET A 178 -13.94 0.31 -4.82
CA MET A 178 -12.99 1.26 -5.40
C MET A 178 -13.70 2.41 -6.13
N ASP A 179 -14.77 2.12 -6.88
CA ASP A 179 -15.62 3.16 -7.48
C ASP A 179 -16.18 4.10 -6.39
N LYS A 180 -16.76 3.54 -5.31
CA LYS A 180 -17.25 4.29 -4.16
C LYS A 180 -16.16 5.19 -3.55
N LEU A 181 -14.93 4.68 -3.37
CA LEU A 181 -13.81 5.46 -2.82
C LEU A 181 -13.50 6.69 -3.69
N PHE A 182 -13.40 6.51 -5.00
CA PHE A 182 -13.08 7.60 -5.93
C PHE A 182 -14.25 8.59 -6.10
N GLU A 183 -15.49 8.12 -6.12
CA GLU A 183 -16.70 8.96 -6.16
C GLU A 183 -16.83 9.82 -4.90
N HIS A 184 -16.27 9.35 -3.76
CA HIS A 184 -16.24 10.10 -2.50
C HIS A 184 -15.04 11.03 -2.35
N GLY A 185 -14.38 11.39 -3.47
CA GLY A 185 -13.37 12.43 -3.49
C GLY A 185 -11.96 11.95 -3.15
N PHE A 186 -11.64 10.72 -3.53
CA PHE A 186 -10.26 10.26 -3.65
C PHE A 186 -9.85 10.18 -5.12
N VAL A 187 -8.56 10.21 -5.39
CA VAL A 187 -7.96 10.26 -6.72
C VAL A 187 -6.96 9.12 -6.85
N ASP A 188 -7.09 8.32 -7.91
CA ASP A 188 -6.06 7.36 -8.33
C ASP A 188 -4.88 8.13 -8.93
N SER A 189 -3.89 8.45 -8.11
CA SER A 189 -2.77 9.31 -8.50
C SER A 189 -2.00 8.76 -9.70
N PHE A 190 -1.82 7.43 -9.77
CA PHE A 190 -1.13 6.82 -10.90
C PHE A 190 -1.90 7.04 -12.21
N ARG A 191 -3.23 6.88 -12.17
CA ARG A 191 -4.09 7.05 -13.35
C ARG A 191 -4.29 8.52 -13.76
N GLU A 192 -3.94 9.49 -12.91
CA GLU A 192 -3.84 10.90 -13.35
C GLU A 192 -2.74 11.09 -14.40
N PHE A 193 -1.60 10.38 -14.26
CA PHE A 193 -0.44 10.54 -15.14
C PHE A 193 -0.32 9.47 -16.21
N ASN A 194 -0.78 8.24 -15.94
CA ASN A 194 -0.60 7.11 -16.84
C ASN A 194 -1.92 6.43 -17.16
N LYS A 195 -2.32 6.43 -18.43
CA LYS A 195 -3.53 5.78 -18.95
C LYS A 195 -3.22 4.50 -19.74
N ASP A 196 -1.96 4.08 -19.80
CA ASP A 196 -1.55 2.93 -20.58
C ASP A 196 -1.98 1.61 -19.93
N PRO A 197 -2.31 0.59 -20.70
CA PRO A 197 -2.56 -0.76 -20.21
C PRO A 197 -1.26 -1.44 -19.76
N HIS A 198 -1.41 -2.60 -19.14
CA HIS A 198 -0.31 -3.47 -18.73
C HIS A 198 0.67 -2.87 -17.72
N GLN A 199 0.19 -1.94 -16.93
CA GLN A 199 0.90 -1.33 -15.82
C GLN A 199 0.51 -2.07 -14.53
N TYR A 200 1.39 -2.94 -14.03
CA TYR A 200 1.09 -3.81 -12.91
C TYR A 200 2.08 -3.62 -11.77
N THR A 201 1.65 -3.94 -10.54
CA THR A 201 2.46 -3.82 -9.33
C THR A 201 2.79 -5.17 -8.71
N TRP A 202 2.00 -6.21 -9.03
CA TRP A 202 2.18 -7.56 -8.52
C TRP A 202 2.12 -8.61 -9.62
N TRP A 203 2.92 -9.65 -9.46
CA TRP A 203 2.94 -10.84 -10.32
C TRP A 203 3.05 -12.10 -9.47
N SER A 204 2.28 -13.14 -9.80
CA SER A 204 2.43 -14.42 -9.13
C SER A 204 3.90 -14.88 -9.11
N ALA A 205 4.36 -15.32 -7.94
CA ALA A 205 5.72 -15.86 -7.79
C ALA A 205 5.94 -17.17 -8.55
N TRP A 206 4.85 -17.80 -9.01
CA TRP A 206 4.91 -19.06 -9.73
C TRP A 206 5.13 -18.88 -11.24
N GLY A 207 6.07 -19.66 -11.78
CA GLY A 207 6.33 -19.70 -13.22
C GLY A 207 6.95 -18.42 -13.77
N THR A 208 6.48 -17.99 -14.94
CA THR A 208 7.02 -16.86 -15.73
C THR A 208 6.11 -15.64 -15.73
N ALA A 209 5.23 -15.49 -14.73
CA ALA A 209 4.21 -14.44 -14.72
C ALA A 209 4.82 -13.05 -14.88
N ARG A 210 5.86 -12.70 -14.09
CA ARG A 210 6.53 -11.39 -14.16
C ARG A 210 7.30 -11.21 -15.46
N ALA A 211 7.96 -12.23 -15.98
CA ALA A 211 8.70 -12.17 -17.24
C ALA A 211 7.78 -11.94 -18.45
N ASN A 212 6.55 -12.48 -18.40
CA ASN A 212 5.54 -12.32 -19.44
C ASN A 212 4.54 -11.18 -19.15
N ASN A 213 4.81 -10.37 -18.13
CA ASN A 213 3.96 -9.28 -17.65
C ASN A 213 2.49 -9.68 -17.44
N LYS A 214 2.26 -10.85 -16.84
CA LYS A 214 0.91 -11.34 -16.45
C LYS A 214 0.64 -10.94 -15.01
N GLY A 215 0.39 -9.65 -14.80
CA GLY A 215 0.33 -9.04 -13.47
C GLY A 215 -1.00 -8.37 -13.15
N TRP A 216 -1.06 -7.81 -11.96
CA TRP A 216 -2.17 -7.11 -11.36
C TRP A 216 -1.67 -5.79 -10.75
N ARG A 217 -2.43 -4.71 -10.91
CA ARG A 217 -2.18 -3.46 -10.20
C ARG A 217 -3.05 -3.44 -8.95
N ILE A 218 -2.46 -3.73 -7.82
CA ILE A 218 -3.14 -3.85 -6.52
C ILE A 218 -2.52 -2.95 -5.44
N ASP A 219 -1.38 -2.33 -5.73
CA ASP A 219 -0.72 -1.36 -4.86
C ASP A 219 -1.02 0.05 -5.34
N TYR A 220 -1.38 0.94 -4.41
CA TYR A 220 -1.83 2.30 -4.71
C TYR A 220 -1.18 3.32 -3.77
N ALA A 221 -1.07 4.55 -4.27
CA ALA A 221 -0.77 5.75 -3.49
C ALA A 221 -1.83 6.81 -3.84
N ASN A 222 -3.06 6.62 -3.34
CA ASN A 222 -4.19 7.48 -3.64
C ASN A 222 -4.16 8.75 -2.79
N VAL A 223 -4.71 9.84 -3.30
CA VAL A 223 -4.81 11.10 -2.54
C VAL A 223 -6.26 11.55 -2.44
N SER A 224 -6.60 12.31 -1.39
CA SER A 224 -7.88 13.03 -1.33
C SER A 224 -7.91 14.20 -2.32
N GLU A 225 -9.09 14.57 -2.80
CA GLU A 225 -9.30 15.62 -3.81
C GLU A 225 -8.58 16.95 -3.49
N PRO A 226 -8.50 17.43 -2.22
CA PRO A 226 -7.72 18.64 -1.89
C PRO A 226 -6.24 18.58 -2.27
N LEU A 227 -5.66 17.38 -2.43
CA LEU A 227 -4.27 17.22 -2.85
C LEU A 227 -4.09 17.01 -4.35
N ARG A 228 -5.17 16.92 -5.13
CA ARG A 228 -5.09 16.63 -6.57
C ARG A 228 -4.22 17.63 -7.33
N SER A 229 -4.39 18.93 -7.05
CA SER A 229 -3.60 19.98 -7.69
C SER A 229 -2.12 19.97 -7.28
N SER A 230 -1.80 19.33 -6.16
CA SER A 230 -0.43 19.17 -5.66
C SER A 230 0.30 17.96 -6.27
N LEU A 231 -0.38 17.06 -6.99
CA LEU A 231 0.24 15.93 -7.65
C LEU A 231 1.25 16.40 -8.71
N ARG A 232 2.45 15.82 -8.72
CA ARG A 232 3.50 16.13 -9.68
C ARG A 232 3.92 14.94 -10.53
N HIS A 233 3.96 13.75 -9.93
CA HIS A 233 4.34 12.52 -10.62
C HIS A 233 3.83 11.29 -9.87
N ALA A 234 3.51 10.23 -10.62
CA ALA A 234 3.31 8.89 -10.06
C ALA A 234 3.82 7.82 -11.04
N GLU A 235 4.54 6.84 -10.51
CA GLU A 235 5.22 5.80 -11.31
C GLU A 235 5.16 4.45 -10.62
N ILE A 236 4.97 3.39 -11.42
CA ILE A 236 5.19 2.01 -11.01
C ILE A 236 6.64 1.63 -11.36
N MET A 237 7.40 1.01 -10.43
CA MET A 237 8.83 0.73 -10.56
C MET A 237 9.11 -0.77 -10.75
N PRO A 238 8.75 -1.39 -11.90
CA PRO A 238 8.79 -2.85 -12.10
C PRO A 238 10.21 -3.42 -12.15
N HIS A 239 11.23 -2.58 -12.29
CA HIS A 239 12.63 -2.96 -12.25
C HIS A 239 13.14 -3.31 -10.84
N ILE A 240 12.44 -2.86 -9.78
CA ILE A 240 12.75 -3.20 -8.39
C ILE A 240 12.14 -4.58 -8.07
N ARG A 241 12.96 -5.49 -7.52
CA ARG A 241 12.63 -6.93 -7.44
C ARG A 241 12.92 -7.59 -6.09
N HIS A 242 12.79 -6.87 -4.99
CA HIS A 242 12.96 -7.48 -3.66
C HIS A 242 11.75 -8.33 -3.23
N SER A 243 10.61 -8.17 -3.92
CA SER A 243 9.34 -8.84 -3.66
C SER A 243 8.70 -9.33 -4.98
N ASP A 244 7.61 -10.09 -4.90
CA ASP A 244 6.69 -10.37 -6.00
C ASP A 244 5.82 -9.15 -6.36
N HIS A 245 5.78 -8.12 -5.50
CA HIS A 245 5.34 -6.78 -5.85
C HIS A 245 6.51 -5.91 -6.36
N CYS A 246 6.20 -4.73 -6.87
CA CYS A 246 7.15 -3.65 -7.09
C CYS A 246 6.63 -2.35 -6.43
N PRO A 247 7.54 -1.39 -6.16
CA PRO A 247 7.15 -0.12 -5.56
C PRO A 247 6.26 0.72 -6.49
N VAL A 248 5.43 1.56 -5.87
CA VAL A 248 4.74 2.69 -6.53
C VAL A 248 5.26 3.98 -5.90
N LEU A 249 5.75 4.87 -6.72
CA LEU A 249 6.20 6.21 -6.37
C LEU A 249 5.06 7.21 -6.55
N LEU A 250 4.96 8.15 -5.62
CA LEU A 250 4.14 9.35 -5.69
C LEU A 250 4.97 10.57 -5.33
N GLU A 251 4.88 11.64 -6.12
CA GLU A 251 5.43 12.95 -5.81
C GLU A 251 4.32 13.98 -5.65
N VAL A 252 4.31 14.63 -4.48
CA VAL A 252 3.34 15.68 -4.12
C VAL A 252 4.09 16.93 -3.72
N GLU A 253 3.69 18.07 -4.27
CA GLU A 253 4.18 19.39 -3.83
C GLU A 253 3.42 19.81 -2.57
N VAL A 254 4.16 20.05 -1.48
CA VAL A 254 3.64 20.38 -0.16
C VAL A 254 4.48 21.49 0.48
#